data_e50051332c8ba407772f5f6d15c25a7f
#
_entry.id   e50051332c8ba407772f5f6d15c25a7f
#
_cell.length_a   1.000
_cell.length_b   1.000
_cell.length_c   1.000
_cell.angle_alpha   90.00
_cell.angle_beta   90.00
_cell.angle_gamma   90.00
#
_symmetry.space_group_name_H-M   'P 1'
#
loop_
_entity.id
_entity.type
_entity.pdbx_description
1 polymer ?
#
loop_
_entity_poly.entity_id
_entity_poly.type
_entity_poly.pdbx_seq_one_letter_code
_entity_poly.pdbx_strand_id
1 'polypeptide(L)'
;MTNATDRRSFLKQAATVAATVALLPEALATGAKKPFFEISLAEWSLHKALFAKKITNLDFPALAKKEFGISAVEYVNQFFKDKAQDTAYLNDLLARCKDNGVKNHLIMIDGEGGLAELDADKRNKAVDNHKKWVECAKYLGCKTIRVNAYGNGTADEVAKAAVEGLGALGEFAKKTRINIIVENHGGYSSNGQWLSGVMKQVGMKNVGTLPDFGNFCIKRKSGSFDCEESYDRYQGTQELMPYAKGVSAKTYDFDAQGNCIETDYVRMMKIVKDSGFRGYAGIEYEGSKIDEYEGIKKTKALLERLA
;
A
#
# COMPACT_ATOMS: atom_id res chain seq x y z
N MET A 1 -27.31 -25.63 72.80
CA MET A 1 -27.81 -26.58 71.76
C MET A 1 -27.32 -26.02 70.44
N THR A 2 -26.21 -26.52 69.96
CA THR A 2 -25.53 -26.11 68.72
C THR A 2 -25.93 -27.05 67.59
N ASN A 3 -26.68 -26.54 66.63
CA ASN A 3 -27.04 -27.29 65.43
C ASN A 3 -25.83 -27.41 64.53
N ALA A 4 -25.28 -28.64 64.44
CA ALA A 4 -24.29 -29.03 63.47
C ALA A 4 -24.96 -29.22 62.11
N THR A 5 -24.75 -28.34 61.17
CA THR A 5 -25.16 -28.50 59.77
C THR A 5 -24.36 -29.62 59.14
N ASP A 6 -25.04 -30.67 58.69
CA ASP A 6 -24.45 -31.87 58.12
C ASP A 6 -23.69 -31.58 56.81
N ARG A 7 -22.42 -31.93 56.81
CA ARG A 7 -21.50 -31.77 55.63
C ARG A 7 -22.02 -32.47 54.36
N ARG A 8 -22.92 -33.44 54.50
CA ARG A 8 -23.52 -34.15 53.36
C ARG A 8 -24.59 -33.33 52.64
N SER A 9 -25.29 -32.42 53.33
CA SER A 9 -26.27 -31.50 52.73
C SER A 9 -25.60 -30.42 51.91
N PHE A 10 -24.42 -29.94 52.35
CA PHE A 10 -23.65 -28.95 51.64
C PHE A 10 -23.05 -29.49 50.31
N LEU A 11 -22.58 -30.75 50.33
CA LEU A 11 -22.04 -31.42 49.14
C LEU A 11 -23.13 -31.77 48.10
N LYS A 12 -24.35 -32.02 48.51
CA LYS A 12 -25.47 -32.24 47.58
C LYS A 12 -25.96 -30.95 46.94
N GLN A 13 -25.93 -29.82 47.60
CA GLN A 13 -26.25 -28.51 47.01
C GLN A 13 -25.14 -28.00 46.06
N ALA A 14 -23.85 -28.27 46.33
CA ALA A 14 -22.76 -27.94 45.45
C ALA A 14 -22.75 -28.74 44.14
N ALA A 15 -23.25 -29.99 44.18
CA ALA A 15 -23.34 -30.86 42.97
C ALA A 15 -24.48 -30.44 42.02
N THR A 16 -25.53 -29.76 42.52
CA THR A 16 -26.68 -29.35 41.69
C THR A 16 -26.45 -28.03 40.99
N VAL A 17 -25.50 -27.20 41.45
CA VAL A 17 -25.11 -25.96 40.78
C VAL A 17 -24.06 -26.16 39.68
N ALA A 18 -23.30 -27.29 39.76
CA ALA A 18 -22.29 -27.61 38.75
C ALA A 18 -22.85 -28.23 37.46
N ALA A 19 -24.12 -28.66 37.46
CA ALA A 19 -24.74 -29.32 36.30
C ALA A 19 -25.53 -28.37 35.36
N THR A 20 -25.71 -27.10 35.75
CA THR A 20 -26.45 -26.12 34.93
C THR A 20 -25.58 -25.12 34.18
N VAL A 21 -24.25 -25.26 34.24
CA VAL A 21 -23.29 -24.40 33.46
C VAL A 21 -22.83 -25.06 32.14
N ALA A 22 -23.30 -26.29 31.86
CA ALA A 22 -22.81 -27.08 30.71
C ALA A 22 -23.69 -26.98 29.44
N LEU A 23 -24.58 -25.99 29.34
CA LEU A 23 -25.36 -25.73 28.12
C LEU A 23 -25.39 -24.21 27.80
N LEU A 24 -24.25 -23.60 27.80
CA LEU A 24 -24.08 -22.41 26.92
C LEU A 24 -23.98 -22.99 25.50
N PRO A 25 -24.87 -22.59 24.58
CA PRO A 25 -24.62 -22.93 23.17
C PRO A 25 -23.24 -22.41 22.83
N GLU A 26 -22.39 -23.30 22.31
CA GLU A 26 -21.23 -22.82 21.54
C GLU A 26 -21.78 -21.75 20.59
N ALA A 27 -21.59 -20.50 20.94
CA ALA A 27 -21.78 -19.41 19.99
C ALA A 27 -20.95 -19.84 18.81
N LEU A 28 -21.64 -20.19 17.72
CA LEU A 28 -21.05 -20.40 16.42
C LEU A 28 -20.11 -19.21 16.19
N ALA A 29 -18.85 -19.39 16.50
CA ALA A 29 -17.79 -18.62 15.94
C ALA A 29 -17.91 -18.92 14.44
N THR A 30 -18.80 -18.19 13.78
CA THR A 30 -18.79 -18.07 12.32
C THR A 30 -17.38 -17.57 12.04
N GLY A 31 -16.51 -18.51 11.69
CA GLY A 31 -15.13 -18.22 11.37
C GLY A 31 -15.13 -17.20 10.23
N ALA A 32 -15.11 -15.93 10.59
CA ALA A 32 -14.93 -14.85 9.62
C ALA A 32 -13.67 -15.22 8.86
N LYS A 33 -13.81 -15.53 7.58
CA LYS A 33 -12.67 -15.87 6.74
C LYS A 33 -11.69 -14.74 6.87
N LYS A 34 -10.44 -15.05 7.22
CA LYS A 34 -9.38 -14.04 7.30
C LYS A 34 -9.33 -13.30 5.96
N PRO A 35 -9.35 -11.95 5.95
CA PRO A 35 -9.22 -11.19 4.73
C PRO A 35 -8.01 -11.64 3.92
N PHE A 36 -8.13 -11.67 2.59
CA PHE A 36 -7.04 -12.13 1.73
C PHE A 36 -5.96 -11.05 1.53
N PHE A 37 -6.18 -9.83 2.04
CA PHE A 37 -5.22 -8.73 2.07
C PHE A 37 -5.31 -7.98 3.40
N GLU A 38 -4.29 -7.18 3.71
CA GLU A 38 -4.29 -6.19 4.78
C GLU A 38 -4.46 -4.79 4.18
N ILE A 39 -5.01 -3.84 4.96
CA ILE A 39 -5.16 -2.45 4.52
C ILE A 39 -3.99 -1.63 5.05
N SER A 40 -3.36 -0.85 4.17
CA SER A 40 -2.44 0.23 4.49
C SER A 40 -3.02 1.58 4.04
N LEU A 41 -2.46 2.67 4.52
CA LEU A 41 -2.80 4.03 4.11
C LEU A 41 -1.62 4.69 3.43
N ALA A 42 -1.80 5.12 2.19
CA ALA A 42 -0.85 5.95 1.48
C ALA A 42 -0.96 7.41 1.98
N GLU A 43 0.17 7.99 2.35
CA GLU A 43 0.28 9.37 2.83
C GLU A 43 -0.23 10.37 1.78
N TRP A 44 -0.13 10.01 0.50
CA TRP A 44 -0.67 10.80 -0.59
C TRP A 44 -2.18 11.06 -0.48
N SER A 45 -2.94 10.18 0.18
CA SER A 45 -4.36 10.41 0.48
C SER A 45 -4.64 11.67 1.31
N LEU A 46 -3.61 12.20 1.98
CA LEU A 46 -3.67 13.43 2.79
C LEU A 46 -2.82 14.57 2.19
N HIS A 47 -2.51 14.49 0.87
CA HIS A 47 -1.60 15.43 0.21
C HIS A 47 -2.03 16.89 0.32
N LYS A 48 -3.33 17.18 0.27
CA LYS A 48 -3.85 18.56 0.41
C LYS A 48 -3.57 19.13 1.80
N ALA A 49 -3.82 18.32 2.84
CA ALA A 49 -3.55 18.70 4.23
C ALA A 49 -2.03 18.88 4.48
N LEU A 50 -1.20 17.98 3.91
CA LEU A 50 0.26 18.03 4.01
C LEU A 50 0.85 19.25 3.27
N PHE A 51 0.45 19.51 2.04
CA PHE A 51 0.88 20.70 1.30
C PHE A 51 0.40 21.99 1.95
N ALA A 52 -0.79 22.00 2.53
CA ALA A 52 -1.31 23.12 3.31
C ALA A 52 -0.65 23.25 4.70
N LYS A 53 0.28 22.36 5.07
CA LYS A 53 0.96 22.32 6.38
C LYS A 53 0.01 22.24 7.57
N LYS A 54 -1.19 21.70 7.39
CA LYS A 54 -2.14 21.41 8.47
C LYS A 54 -1.71 20.23 9.32
N ILE A 55 -0.98 19.30 8.68
CA ILE A 55 -0.34 18.14 9.29
C ILE A 55 1.06 17.99 8.71
N THR A 56 1.89 17.21 9.37
CA THR A 56 3.25 16.85 8.93
C THR A 56 3.39 15.35 8.75
N ASN A 57 4.44 14.91 8.08
CA ASN A 57 4.77 13.47 7.97
C ASN A 57 4.90 12.80 9.36
N LEU A 58 5.36 13.51 10.40
CA LEU A 58 5.46 12.98 11.76
C LEU A 58 4.08 12.75 12.41
N ASP A 59 3.05 13.45 11.98
CA ASP A 59 1.68 13.27 12.51
C ASP A 59 0.95 12.11 11.84
N PHE A 60 1.41 11.70 10.66
CA PHE A 60 0.73 10.74 9.80
C PHE A 60 0.48 9.37 10.47
N PRO A 61 1.45 8.72 11.18
CA PRO A 61 1.18 7.43 11.84
C PRO A 61 0.06 7.51 12.88
N ALA A 62 0.04 8.58 13.68
CA ALA A 62 -0.98 8.78 14.69
C ALA A 62 -2.37 9.01 14.06
N LEU A 63 -2.44 9.80 12.97
CA LEU A 63 -3.66 10.03 12.20
C LEU A 63 -4.19 8.73 11.57
N ALA A 64 -3.34 7.96 10.91
CA ALA A 64 -3.71 6.67 10.31
C ALA A 64 -4.40 5.76 11.34
N LYS A 65 -3.86 5.71 12.55
CA LYS A 65 -4.42 4.88 13.63
C LYS A 65 -5.68 5.46 14.23
N LYS A 66 -5.65 6.74 14.64
CA LYS A 66 -6.72 7.36 15.43
C LYS A 66 -7.96 7.67 14.60
N GLU A 67 -7.77 8.20 13.38
CA GLU A 67 -8.88 8.64 12.53
C GLU A 67 -9.47 7.52 11.68
N PHE A 68 -8.63 6.55 11.28
CA PHE A 68 -9.02 5.52 10.32
C PHE A 68 -8.91 4.10 10.84
N GLY A 69 -8.30 3.86 12.01
CA GLY A 69 -8.07 2.52 12.55
C GLY A 69 -7.07 1.69 11.74
N ILE A 70 -6.25 2.35 10.89
CA ILE A 70 -5.28 1.69 10.02
C ILE A 70 -3.93 1.59 10.74
N SER A 71 -3.31 0.41 10.71
CA SER A 71 -2.07 0.12 11.44
C SER A 71 -0.86 -0.15 10.53
N ALA A 72 -0.95 0.18 9.24
CA ALA A 72 0.16 0.14 8.30
C ALA A 72 0.14 1.39 7.42
N VAL A 73 1.29 2.01 7.20
CA VAL A 73 1.40 3.29 6.48
C VAL A 73 2.44 3.21 5.37
N GLU A 74 2.17 3.99 4.32
CA GLU A 74 3.00 4.14 3.13
C GLU A 74 3.34 5.62 2.96
N TYR A 75 4.59 5.95 3.19
CA TYR A 75 5.08 7.33 3.14
C TYR A 75 5.30 7.81 1.71
N VAL A 76 5.34 9.14 1.53
CA VAL A 76 5.79 9.80 0.31
C VAL A 76 7.00 10.66 0.61
N ASN A 77 8.10 10.42 -0.07
CA ASN A 77 9.38 11.08 0.18
C ASN A 77 9.33 12.61 0.10
N GLN A 78 8.40 13.17 -0.65
CA GLN A 78 8.24 14.62 -0.80
C GLN A 78 7.91 15.32 0.53
N PHE A 79 7.25 14.64 1.46
CA PHE A 79 6.83 15.22 2.75
C PHE A 79 7.94 15.19 3.82
N PHE A 80 9.06 14.50 3.54
CA PHE A 80 10.25 14.49 4.39
C PHE A 80 11.56 14.40 3.58
N LYS A 81 11.61 15.12 2.47
CA LYS A 81 12.62 15.05 1.41
C LYS A 81 14.07 15.12 1.91
N ASP A 82 14.34 16.05 2.85
CA ASP A 82 15.68 16.30 3.39
C ASP A 82 15.98 15.45 4.63
N LYS A 83 15.14 14.47 4.94
CA LYS A 83 15.16 13.67 6.17
C LYS A 83 15.56 12.20 5.97
N ALA A 84 15.84 11.79 4.74
CA ALA A 84 16.17 10.39 4.44
C ALA A 84 17.34 9.82 5.26
N GLN A 85 18.27 10.69 5.69
CA GLN A 85 19.47 10.35 6.45
C GLN A 85 19.55 11.07 7.83
N ASP A 86 18.52 11.80 8.20
CA ASP A 86 18.41 12.48 9.50
C ASP A 86 17.96 11.46 10.58
N THR A 87 18.92 10.86 11.26
CA THR A 87 18.64 9.81 12.26
C THR A 87 17.78 10.30 13.42
N ALA A 88 17.89 11.57 13.82
CA ALA A 88 17.06 12.13 14.89
C ALA A 88 15.59 12.19 14.44
N TYR A 89 15.34 12.67 13.24
CA TYR A 89 14.00 12.69 12.66
C TYR A 89 13.41 11.28 12.46
N LEU A 90 14.21 10.37 11.92
CA LEU A 90 13.76 8.98 11.70
C LEU A 90 13.47 8.24 13.01
N ASN A 91 14.22 8.54 14.08
CA ASN A 91 13.95 8.00 15.41
C ASN A 91 12.65 8.56 16.02
N ASP A 92 12.33 9.85 15.83
CA ASP A 92 11.05 10.43 16.25
C ASP A 92 9.90 9.74 15.49
N LEU A 93 10.03 9.57 14.18
CA LEU A 93 9.02 8.86 13.36
C LEU A 93 8.81 7.41 13.85
N LEU A 94 9.90 6.68 14.15
CA LEU A 94 9.83 5.32 14.70
C LEU A 94 9.14 5.28 16.07
N ALA A 95 9.44 6.24 16.96
CA ALA A 95 8.80 6.34 18.27
C ALA A 95 7.28 6.56 18.10
N ARG A 96 6.86 7.49 17.25
CA ARG A 96 5.45 7.76 16.97
C ARG A 96 4.72 6.53 16.39
N CYS A 97 5.36 5.80 15.49
CA CYS A 97 4.82 4.54 14.97
C CYS A 97 4.63 3.51 16.08
N LYS A 98 5.63 3.33 16.92
CA LYS A 98 5.60 2.39 18.07
C LYS A 98 4.49 2.76 19.06
N ASP A 99 4.39 4.04 19.44
CA ASP A 99 3.42 4.54 20.41
C ASP A 99 1.97 4.39 19.93
N ASN A 100 1.76 4.40 18.62
CA ASN A 100 0.44 4.21 18.00
C ASN A 100 0.20 2.78 17.48
N GLY A 101 1.15 1.85 17.61
CA GLY A 101 1.03 0.49 17.12
C GLY A 101 0.91 0.42 15.58
N VAL A 102 1.63 1.30 14.88
CA VAL A 102 1.62 1.42 13.41
C VAL A 102 2.90 0.85 12.82
N LYS A 103 2.77 0.10 11.73
CA LYS A 103 3.89 -0.45 10.96
C LYS A 103 4.25 0.47 9.81
N ASN A 104 5.53 0.73 9.62
CA ASN A 104 6.05 1.33 8.40
C ASN A 104 6.10 0.25 7.32
N HIS A 105 5.37 0.44 6.21
CA HIS A 105 5.25 -0.58 5.17
C HIS A 105 6.09 -0.25 3.95
N LEU A 106 5.97 0.96 3.42
CA LEU A 106 6.51 1.37 2.14
C LEU A 106 6.89 2.87 2.16
N ILE A 107 7.85 3.27 1.31
CA ILE A 107 8.11 4.67 0.96
C ILE A 107 7.94 4.82 -0.55
N MET A 108 7.07 5.73 -0.99
CA MET A 108 6.92 6.14 -2.38
C MET A 108 7.98 7.18 -2.70
N ILE A 109 8.73 6.98 -3.78
CA ILE A 109 9.85 7.83 -4.18
C ILE A 109 9.52 8.55 -5.47
N ASP A 110 9.46 9.87 -5.38
CA ASP A 110 9.27 10.78 -6.50
C ASP A 110 10.40 11.82 -6.56
N GLY A 111 10.66 12.36 -7.77
CA GLY A 111 11.58 13.46 -7.96
C GLY A 111 13.08 13.13 -7.83
N GLU A 112 13.47 11.86 -7.84
CA GLU A 112 14.87 11.43 -7.74
C GLU A 112 15.52 11.09 -9.10
N GLY A 113 14.84 11.42 -10.21
CA GLY A 113 15.27 11.15 -11.58
C GLY A 113 14.62 9.92 -12.19
N GLY A 114 14.70 9.76 -13.50
CA GLY A 114 14.10 8.67 -14.25
C GLY A 114 14.98 7.41 -14.25
N LEU A 115 14.47 6.31 -13.72
CA LEU A 115 15.17 5.02 -13.74
C LEU A 115 15.19 4.37 -15.13
N ALA A 116 14.46 4.94 -16.10
CA ALA A 116 14.43 4.49 -17.49
C ALA A 116 14.95 5.57 -18.46
N GLU A 117 15.79 6.51 -18.00
CA GLU A 117 16.47 7.46 -18.86
C GLU A 117 17.40 6.74 -19.86
N LEU A 118 17.33 7.16 -21.14
CA LEU A 118 18.20 6.57 -22.19
C LEU A 118 19.67 6.94 -21.97
N ASP A 119 19.93 8.14 -21.50
CA ASP A 119 21.25 8.59 -21.10
C ASP A 119 21.72 7.80 -19.87
N ALA A 120 22.82 7.07 -20.02
CA ALA A 120 23.34 6.18 -18.97
C ALA A 120 23.79 6.96 -17.72
N ASP A 121 24.36 8.15 -17.87
CA ASP A 121 24.84 8.94 -16.74
C ASP A 121 23.66 9.49 -15.93
N LYS A 122 22.59 9.95 -16.58
CA LYS A 122 21.35 10.38 -15.92
C LYS A 122 20.68 9.22 -15.23
N ARG A 123 20.60 8.04 -15.87
CA ARG A 123 20.03 6.84 -15.29
C ARG A 123 20.82 6.37 -14.07
N ASN A 124 22.15 6.33 -14.17
CA ASN A 124 23.01 5.99 -13.03
C ASN A 124 22.87 6.98 -11.88
N LYS A 125 22.78 8.27 -12.19
CA LYS A 125 22.52 9.31 -11.18
C LYS A 125 21.17 9.12 -10.50
N ALA A 126 20.13 8.76 -11.25
CA ALA A 126 18.82 8.43 -10.68
C ALA A 126 18.92 7.21 -9.75
N VAL A 127 19.61 6.14 -10.16
CA VAL A 127 19.86 4.97 -9.29
C VAL A 127 20.56 5.40 -8.00
N ASP A 128 21.60 6.22 -8.07
CA ASP A 128 22.33 6.72 -6.89
C ASP A 128 21.44 7.56 -5.96
N ASN A 129 20.59 8.40 -6.52
CA ASN A 129 19.66 9.21 -5.75
C ASN A 129 18.65 8.36 -4.97
N HIS A 130 18.24 7.20 -5.51
CA HIS A 130 17.30 6.29 -4.85
C HIS A 130 17.95 5.47 -3.72
N LYS A 131 19.28 5.29 -3.71
CA LYS A 131 19.97 4.46 -2.69
C LYS A 131 19.74 4.94 -1.27
N LYS A 132 19.74 6.26 -1.01
CA LYS A 132 19.45 6.83 0.31
C LYS A 132 18.06 6.44 0.82
N TRP A 133 17.09 6.29 -0.09
CA TRP A 133 15.73 5.90 0.26
C TRP A 133 15.59 4.40 0.53
N VAL A 134 16.40 3.57 -0.12
CA VAL A 134 16.51 2.14 0.23
C VAL A 134 17.06 2.00 1.65
N GLU A 135 18.08 2.80 2.02
CA GLU A 135 18.64 2.80 3.36
C GLU A 135 17.66 3.37 4.40
N CYS A 136 16.95 4.45 4.06
CA CYS A 136 15.89 5.03 4.88
C CYS A 136 14.77 4.00 5.14
N ALA A 137 14.30 3.31 4.10
CA ALA A 137 13.28 2.28 4.21
C ALA A 137 13.74 1.14 5.15
N LYS A 138 14.98 0.69 5.01
CA LYS A 138 15.56 -0.29 5.91
C LYS A 138 15.60 0.22 7.35
N TYR A 139 16.01 1.46 7.58
CA TYR A 139 16.09 2.06 8.91
C TYR A 139 14.72 2.14 9.57
N LEU A 140 13.70 2.56 8.84
CA LEU A 140 12.32 2.65 9.30
C LEU A 140 11.63 1.28 9.43
N GLY A 141 12.26 0.19 8.99
CA GLY A 141 11.67 -1.17 9.02
C GLY A 141 10.67 -1.45 7.91
N CYS A 142 10.58 -0.56 6.91
CA CYS A 142 9.84 -0.82 5.68
C CYS A 142 10.40 -2.05 4.94
N LYS A 143 9.57 -2.66 4.12
CA LYS A 143 9.98 -3.81 3.29
C LYS A 143 10.17 -3.45 1.83
N THR A 144 9.75 -2.24 1.44
CA THR A 144 9.59 -1.87 0.04
C THR A 144 9.80 -0.37 -0.15
N ILE A 145 10.37 0.02 -1.27
CA ILE A 145 10.21 1.36 -1.83
C ILE A 145 9.47 1.26 -3.17
N ARG A 146 8.54 2.19 -3.44
CA ARG A 146 7.90 2.36 -4.75
C ARG A 146 8.68 3.38 -5.53
N VAL A 147 8.96 3.08 -6.79
CA VAL A 147 9.68 3.92 -7.73
C VAL A 147 8.90 4.07 -9.04
N ASN A 148 9.29 5.02 -9.87
CA ASN A 148 8.75 5.23 -11.22
C ASN A 148 9.74 4.77 -12.28
N ALA A 149 9.23 4.20 -13.38
CA ALA A 149 10.03 3.82 -14.55
C ALA A 149 9.91 4.89 -15.66
N TYR A 150 10.26 6.15 -15.34
CA TYR A 150 10.20 7.24 -16.29
C TYR A 150 11.46 7.28 -17.17
N GLY A 151 11.24 7.55 -18.47
CA GLY A 151 12.24 7.79 -19.49
C GLY A 151 11.59 8.38 -20.74
N ASN A 152 12.40 8.98 -21.61
CA ASN A 152 11.96 9.59 -22.87
C ASN A 152 12.60 8.85 -24.03
N GLY A 153 11.81 8.40 -25.01
CA GLY A 153 12.23 7.65 -26.18
C GLY A 153 11.12 6.75 -26.69
N THR A 154 11.45 5.80 -27.55
CA THR A 154 10.50 4.77 -27.98
C THR A 154 10.23 3.76 -26.85
N ALA A 155 9.11 3.05 -26.92
CA ALA A 155 8.73 2.07 -25.90
C ALA A 155 9.84 1.02 -25.66
N ASP A 156 10.49 0.54 -26.74
CA ASP A 156 11.53 -0.47 -26.64
C ASP A 156 12.83 0.08 -26.04
N GLU A 157 13.22 1.31 -26.39
CA GLU A 157 14.40 1.96 -25.82
C GLU A 157 14.23 2.19 -24.32
N VAL A 158 13.06 2.76 -23.94
CA VAL A 158 12.73 3.02 -22.52
C VAL A 158 12.60 1.70 -21.74
N ALA A 159 12.08 0.61 -22.35
CA ALA A 159 12.04 -0.69 -21.70
C ALA A 159 13.44 -1.23 -21.39
N LYS A 160 14.39 -1.13 -22.35
CA LYS A 160 15.79 -1.55 -22.12
C LYS A 160 16.45 -0.74 -21.01
N ALA A 161 16.29 0.58 -21.05
CA ALA A 161 16.81 1.47 -20.01
C ALA A 161 16.19 1.19 -18.63
N ALA A 162 14.88 0.89 -18.58
CA ALA A 162 14.19 0.50 -17.35
C ALA A 162 14.76 -0.80 -16.76
N VAL A 163 15.03 -1.81 -17.60
CA VAL A 163 15.64 -3.06 -17.16
C VAL A 163 17.01 -2.82 -16.52
N GLU A 164 17.84 -1.96 -17.12
CA GLU A 164 19.16 -1.61 -16.58
C GLU A 164 19.04 -0.83 -15.25
N GLY A 165 18.24 0.24 -15.21
CA GLY A 165 18.08 1.08 -14.01
C GLY A 165 17.45 0.34 -12.83
N LEU A 166 16.36 -0.40 -13.08
CA LEU A 166 15.70 -1.20 -12.06
C LEU A 166 16.57 -2.38 -11.61
N GLY A 167 17.30 -3.00 -12.53
CA GLY A 167 18.26 -4.06 -12.21
C GLY A 167 19.36 -3.56 -11.29
N ALA A 168 19.98 -2.43 -11.62
CA ALA A 168 21.05 -1.82 -10.81
C ALA A 168 20.56 -1.44 -9.40
N LEU A 169 19.39 -0.81 -9.31
CA LEU A 169 18.78 -0.47 -8.01
C LEU A 169 18.37 -1.73 -7.24
N GLY A 170 17.83 -2.75 -7.93
CA GLY A 170 17.46 -4.04 -7.36
C GLY A 170 18.65 -4.79 -6.75
N GLU A 171 19.80 -4.79 -7.41
CA GLU A 171 21.04 -5.41 -6.86
C GLU A 171 21.53 -4.68 -5.60
N PHE A 172 21.47 -3.34 -5.59
CA PHE A 172 21.76 -2.57 -4.37
C PHE A 172 20.80 -2.93 -3.22
N ALA A 173 19.50 -2.91 -3.49
CA ALA A 173 18.45 -3.15 -2.51
C ALA A 173 18.42 -4.58 -1.97
N LYS A 174 18.88 -5.55 -2.75
CA LYS A 174 18.97 -6.96 -2.36
C LYS A 174 19.80 -7.17 -1.10
N LYS A 175 20.90 -6.42 -0.95
CA LYS A 175 21.79 -6.47 0.22
C LYS A 175 21.07 -6.01 1.51
N THR A 176 20.09 -5.14 1.39
CA THR A 176 19.29 -4.61 2.50
C THR A 176 17.98 -5.35 2.72
N ARG A 177 17.64 -6.30 1.83
CA ARG A 177 16.37 -7.04 1.79
C ARG A 177 15.16 -6.12 1.57
N ILE A 178 15.33 -5.02 0.84
CA ILE A 178 14.27 -4.10 0.43
C ILE A 178 13.81 -4.49 -0.98
N ASN A 179 12.50 -4.50 -1.19
CA ASN A 179 11.93 -4.65 -2.52
C ASN A 179 11.88 -3.30 -3.24
N ILE A 180 12.11 -3.34 -4.55
CA ILE A 180 11.88 -2.24 -5.47
C ILE A 180 10.63 -2.55 -6.25
N ILE A 181 9.61 -1.73 -6.16
CA ILE A 181 8.37 -1.94 -6.91
C ILE A 181 8.06 -0.73 -7.79
N VAL A 182 7.59 -1.01 -8.99
CA VAL A 182 7.20 0.02 -9.95
C VAL A 182 5.69 0.14 -9.97
N GLU A 183 5.21 1.37 -9.82
CA GLU A 183 3.80 1.70 -10.01
C GLU A 183 3.54 2.00 -11.49
N ASN A 184 2.38 1.59 -12.01
CA ASN A 184 1.84 2.12 -13.24
C ASN A 184 1.40 3.57 -12.97
N HIS A 185 2.22 4.56 -13.38
CA HIS A 185 2.09 5.96 -12.98
C HIS A 185 2.24 6.93 -14.16
N GLY A 186 1.57 6.66 -15.26
CA GLY A 186 1.62 7.44 -16.50
C GLY A 186 2.68 6.93 -17.49
N GLY A 187 2.57 7.38 -18.73
CA GLY A 187 3.48 6.95 -19.80
C GLY A 187 3.46 5.44 -20.04
N TYR A 188 4.58 4.91 -20.46
CA TYR A 188 4.69 3.48 -20.76
C TYR A 188 4.40 2.58 -19.56
N SER A 189 4.67 3.03 -18.33
CA SER A 189 4.37 2.23 -17.14
C SER A 189 2.88 1.98 -16.94
N SER A 190 2.01 2.82 -17.51
CA SER A 190 0.54 2.63 -17.52
C SER A 190 0.06 1.57 -18.53
N ASN A 191 0.94 1.03 -19.37
CA ASN A 191 0.66 -0.13 -20.20
C ASN A 191 1.09 -1.39 -19.46
N GLY A 192 0.13 -2.22 -19.01
CA GLY A 192 0.40 -3.41 -18.22
C GLY A 192 1.30 -4.42 -18.94
N GLN A 193 1.11 -4.61 -20.24
CA GLN A 193 1.95 -5.50 -21.07
C GLN A 193 3.39 -5.00 -21.12
N TRP A 194 3.59 -3.69 -21.29
CA TRP A 194 4.92 -3.11 -21.31
C TRP A 194 5.63 -3.30 -19.96
N LEU A 195 4.99 -2.92 -18.87
CA LEU A 195 5.61 -2.98 -17.54
C LEU A 195 5.85 -4.44 -17.09
N SER A 196 4.92 -5.35 -17.35
CA SER A 196 5.13 -6.77 -17.06
C SER A 196 6.28 -7.37 -17.90
N GLY A 197 6.43 -6.91 -19.14
CA GLY A 197 7.57 -7.25 -20.02
C GLY A 197 8.91 -6.78 -19.44
N VAL A 198 8.97 -5.57 -18.88
CA VAL A 198 10.15 -5.06 -18.15
C VAL A 198 10.43 -5.91 -16.93
N MET A 199 9.44 -6.23 -16.11
CA MET A 199 9.61 -7.08 -14.91
C MET A 199 10.16 -8.47 -15.27
N LYS A 200 9.63 -9.05 -16.33
CA LYS A 200 10.11 -10.36 -16.84
C LYS A 200 11.59 -10.31 -17.23
N GLN A 201 12.04 -9.24 -17.87
CA GLN A 201 13.44 -9.08 -18.29
C GLN A 201 14.36 -8.78 -17.11
N VAL A 202 13.94 -7.96 -16.14
CA VAL A 202 14.68 -7.73 -14.88
C VAL A 202 14.90 -9.05 -14.14
N GLY A 203 13.89 -9.92 -14.05
CA GLY A 203 13.99 -11.29 -13.53
C GLY A 203 14.40 -11.42 -12.06
N MET A 204 14.37 -10.34 -11.28
CA MET A 204 14.82 -10.30 -9.87
C MET A 204 13.66 -10.48 -8.90
N LYS A 205 13.79 -11.36 -7.91
CA LYS A 205 12.74 -11.62 -6.91
C LYS A 205 12.39 -10.41 -6.05
N ASN A 206 13.32 -9.48 -5.84
CA ASN A 206 13.10 -8.27 -5.06
C ASN A 206 12.71 -7.06 -5.91
N VAL A 207 12.51 -7.22 -7.22
CA VAL A 207 11.93 -6.21 -8.11
C VAL A 207 10.54 -6.67 -8.52
N GLY A 208 9.56 -5.78 -8.51
CA GLY A 208 8.17 -6.13 -8.82
C GLY A 208 7.32 -4.90 -9.11
N THR A 209 6.02 -5.03 -8.96
CA THR A 209 5.04 -3.98 -9.27
C THR A 209 4.21 -3.59 -8.05
N LEU A 210 3.66 -2.37 -8.10
CA LEU A 210 2.55 -1.87 -7.30
C LEU A 210 1.42 -1.50 -8.27
N PRO A 211 0.54 -2.46 -8.65
CA PRO A 211 -0.59 -2.13 -9.50
C PRO A 211 -1.48 -1.08 -8.84
N ASP A 212 -1.56 0.11 -9.45
CA ASP A 212 -2.50 1.16 -9.07
C ASP A 212 -3.77 1.04 -9.91
N PHE A 213 -4.93 1.10 -9.26
CA PHE A 213 -6.22 0.83 -9.92
C PHE A 213 -6.75 1.99 -10.77
N GLY A 214 -6.12 3.17 -10.70
CA GLY A 214 -6.52 4.37 -11.42
C GLY A 214 -5.55 4.84 -12.50
N ASN A 215 -4.26 4.57 -12.36
CA ASN A 215 -3.19 5.16 -13.17
C ASN A 215 -2.94 4.43 -14.50
N PHE A 216 -3.95 4.37 -15.37
CA PHE A 216 -3.87 3.71 -16.67
C PHE A 216 -3.88 4.69 -17.87
N CYS A 217 -3.49 5.95 -17.66
CA CYS A 217 -3.35 6.91 -18.73
C CYS A 217 -1.92 6.86 -19.31
N ILE A 218 -1.79 6.39 -20.55
CA ILE A 218 -0.51 6.33 -21.27
C ILE A 218 -0.12 7.72 -21.78
N LYS A 219 -1.08 8.45 -22.37
CA LYS A 219 -0.83 9.77 -22.96
C LYS A 219 -1.91 10.76 -22.54
N ARG A 220 -1.48 11.90 -22.03
CA ARG A 220 -2.40 13.01 -21.73
C ARG A 220 -2.53 13.94 -22.94
N LYS A 221 -3.69 14.59 -23.06
CA LYS A 221 -3.89 15.67 -24.05
C LYS A 221 -2.94 16.82 -23.71
N SER A 222 -2.41 17.44 -24.75
CA SER A 222 -1.50 18.59 -24.57
C SER A 222 -2.18 19.71 -23.78
N GLY A 223 -1.53 20.16 -22.70
CA GLY A 223 -2.04 21.23 -21.85
C GLY A 223 -3.25 20.89 -20.98
N SER A 224 -3.62 19.61 -20.85
CA SER A 224 -4.75 19.13 -20.05
C SER A 224 -4.37 17.94 -19.18
N PHE A 225 -5.16 17.72 -18.12
CA PHE A 225 -5.10 16.50 -17.33
C PHE A 225 -5.92 15.34 -17.95
N ASP A 226 -6.70 15.61 -19.01
CA ASP A 226 -7.48 14.59 -19.69
C ASP A 226 -6.59 13.54 -20.34
N CYS A 227 -7.04 12.30 -20.29
CA CYS A 227 -6.35 11.20 -20.93
C CYS A 227 -6.74 11.14 -22.42
N GLU A 228 -5.73 11.14 -23.30
CA GLU A 228 -5.90 10.94 -24.75
C GLU A 228 -5.84 9.44 -25.09
N GLU A 229 -4.92 8.69 -24.46
CA GLU A 229 -4.72 7.27 -24.66
C GLU A 229 -4.63 6.57 -23.32
N SER A 230 -5.52 5.62 -23.09
CA SER A 230 -5.57 4.84 -21.86
C SER A 230 -5.43 3.34 -22.13
N TYR A 231 -4.89 2.62 -21.16
CA TYR A 231 -4.90 1.15 -21.13
C TYR A 231 -6.10 0.63 -20.34
N ASP A 232 -6.60 -0.56 -20.69
CA ASP A 232 -7.66 -1.17 -19.87
C ASP A 232 -7.13 -1.51 -18.49
N ARG A 233 -7.73 -0.91 -17.45
CA ARG A 233 -7.27 -1.03 -16.07
C ARG A 233 -7.36 -2.44 -15.51
N TYR A 234 -8.34 -3.21 -15.94
CA TYR A 234 -8.54 -4.58 -15.46
C TYR A 234 -7.54 -5.54 -16.12
N GLN A 235 -7.34 -5.40 -17.41
CA GLN A 235 -6.31 -6.12 -18.14
C GLN A 235 -4.93 -5.76 -17.60
N GLY A 236 -4.62 -4.47 -17.47
CA GLY A 236 -3.32 -4.03 -16.97
C GLY A 236 -3.05 -4.51 -15.55
N THR A 237 -4.03 -4.44 -14.65
CA THR A 237 -3.87 -5.01 -13.30
C THR A 237 -3.63 -6.51 -13.38
N GLN A 238 -4.38 -7.26 -14.18
CA GLN A 238 -4.17 -8.71 -14.34
C GLN A 238 -2.76 -9.05 -14.83
N GLU A 239 -2.21 -8.27 -15.76
CA GLU A 239 -0.86 -8.45 -16.31
C GLU A 239 0.24 -8.12 -15.29
N LEU A 240 -0.01 -7.18 -14.37
CA LEU A 240 0.95 -6.75 -13.35
C LEU A 240 0.92 -7.63 -12.09
N MET A 241 -0.21 -8.26 -11.76
CA MET A 241 -0.36 -9.07 -10.54
C MET A 241 0.67 -10.17 -10.34
N PRO A 242 1.20 -10.88 -11.36
CA PRO A 242 2.25 -11.88 -11.16
C PRO A 242 3.54 -11.32 -10.53
N TYR A 243 3.77 -10.03 -10.60
CA TYR A 243 4.93 -9.33 -10.05
C TYR A 243 4.59 -8.48 -8.83
N ALA A 244 3.32 -8.39 -8.44
CA ALA A 244 2.85 -7.48 -7.40
C ALA A 244 3.37 -7.84 -6.01
N LYS A 245 3.79 -6.81 -5.27
CA LYS A 245 4.20 -6.89 -3.86
C LYS A 245 3.32 -6.03 -2.94
N GLY A 246 2.43 -5.29 -3.49
CA GLY A 246 1.36 -4.48 -2.94
C GLY A 246 0.42 -4.09 -4.05
N VAL A 247 -0.70 -3.49 -3.75
CA VAL A 247 -1.60 -2.84 -4.72
C VAL A 247 -2.02 -1.48 -4.17
N SER A 248 -2.13 -0.48 -5.06
CA SER A 248 -2.67 0.84 -4.70
C SER A 248 -4.15 0.89 -5.03
N ALA A 249 -4.97 0.94 -3.98
CA ALA A 249 -6.42 1.04 -4.08
C ALA A 249 -6.84 2.51 -4.31
N LYS A 250 -6.51 3.03 -5.50
CA LYS A 250 -6.82 4.40 -5.92
C LYS A 250 -8.32 4.60 -6.06
N THR A 251 -8.84 5.65 -5.42
CA THR A 251 -10.24 6.08 -5.55
C THR A 251 -10.32 7.58 -5.74
N TYR A 252 -11.40 8.02 -6.39
CA TYR A 252 -11.71 9.44 -6.59
C TYR A 252 -13.10 9.75 -6.06
N ASP A 253 -14.16 9.36 -6.79
CA ASP A 253 -15.54 9.66 -6.46
C ASP A 253 -16.33 8.40 -6.07
N PHE A 254 -17.39 8.59 -5.30
CA PHE A 254 -18.25 7.50 -4.84
C PHE A 254 -19.71 7.75 -5.20
N ASP A 255 -20.42 6.67 -5.53
CA ASP A 255 -21.86 6.68 -5.67
C ASP A 255 -22.58 6.71 -4.30
N ALA A 256 -23.91 6.78 -4.32
CA ALA A 256 -24.72 6.78 -3.10
C ALA A 256 -24.60 5.49 -2.27
N GLN A 257 -24.16 4.40 -2.86
CA GLN A 257 -23.94 3.11 -2.23
C GLN A 257 -22.49 2.94 -1.70
N GLY A 258 -21.65 3.94 -1.95
CA GLY A 258 -20.23 3.92 -1.54
C GLY A 258 -19.35 3.04 -2.44
N ASN A 259 -19.73 2.84 -3.69
CA ASN A 259 -18.87 2.22 -4.70
C ASN A 259 -18.05 3.31 -5.40
N CYS A 260 -16.83 2.98 -5.77
CA CYS A 260 -16.01 3.88 -6.59
C CYS A 260 -16.61 3.98 -7.99
N ILE A 261 -16.78 5.22 -8.49
CA ILE A 261 -17.41 5.49 -9.79
C ILE A 261 -16.49 5.10 -10.95
N GLU A 262 -15.19 5.43 -10.82
CA GLU A 262 -14.23 5.28 -11.90
C GLU A 262 -13.76 3.83 -12.09
N THR A 263 -13.85 3.01 -11.05
CA THR A 263 -13.35 1.64 -11.04
C THR A 263 -14.38 0.71 -10.40
N ASP A 264 -14.78 -0.34 -11.13
CA ASP A 264 -15.53 -1.44 -10.54
C ASP A 264 -14.62 -2.25 -9.62
N TYR A 265 -14.72 -1.97 -8.32
CA TYR A 265 -13.91 -2.60 -7.29
C TYR A 265 -14.25 -4.07 -7.07
N VAL A 266 -15.47 -4.51 -7.37
CA VAL A 266 -15.84 -5.94 -7.29
C VAL A 266 -15.04 -6.72 -8.33
N ARG A 267 -15.01 -6.24 -9.57
CA ARG A 267 -14.21 -6.82 -10.67
C ARG A 267 -12.71 -6.72 -10.36
N MET A 268 -12.24 -5.57 -9.89
CA MET A 268 -10.83 -5.32 -9.60
C MET A 268 -10.31 -6.24 -8.48
N MET A 269 -11.00 -6.29 -7.35
CA MET A 269 -10.58 -7.12 -6.22
C MET A 269 -10.72 -8.62 -6.51
N LYS A 270 -11.62 -9.01 -7.43
CA LYS A 270 -11.65 -10.38 -7.94
C LYS A 270 -10.35 -10.73 -8.68
N ILE A 271 -9.85 -9.86 -9.54
CA ILE A 271 -8.55 -10.06 -10.24
C ILE A 271 -7.42 -10.22 -9.23
N VAL A 272 -7.36 -9.34 -8.23
CA VAL A 272 -6.34 -9.40 -7.17
C VAL A 272 -6.44 -10.73 -6.40
N LYS A 273 -7.65 -11.14 -6.03
CA LYS A 273 -7.90 -12.40 -5.30
C LYS A 273 -7.51 -13.63 -6.11
N ASP A 274 -7.93 -13.68 -7.35
CA ASP A 274 -7.70 -14.82 -8.26
C ASP A 274 -6.20 -15.00 -8.59
N SER A 275 -5.41 -13.92 -8.53
CA SER A 275 -3.95 -14.00 -8.68
C SER A 275 -3.24 -14.70 -7.50
N GLY A 276 -3.96 -15.02 -6.42
CA GLY A 276 -3.38 -15.57 -5.20
C GLY A 276 -2.67 -14.55 -4.31
N PHE A 277 -2.81 -13.25 -4.61
CA PHE A 277 -2.17 -12.17 -3.85
C PHE A 277 -2.50 -12.25 -2.36
N ARG A 278 -1.47 -12.02 -1.55
CA ARG A 278 -1.54 -11.89 -0.08
C ARG A 278 -0.58 -10.78 0.32
N GLY A 279 -1.09 -9.58 0.54
CA GLY A 279 -0.26 -8.42 0.85
C GLY A 279 -1.10 -7.23 1.29
N TYR A 280 -0.58 -6.05 1.11
CA TYR A 280 -1.28 -4.82 1.46
C TYR A 280 -1.99 -4.22 0.24
N ALA A 281 -3.24 -3.77 0.47
CA ALA A 281 -3.95 -2.85 -0.40
C ALA A 281 -3.85 -1.45 0.25
N GLY A 282 -3.03 -0.60 -0.35
CA GLY A 282 -2.82 0.78 0.10
C GLY A 282 -3.98 1.67 -0.33
N ILE A 283 -4.67 2.28 0.63
CA ILE A 283 -5.69 3.28 0.31
C ILE A 283 -4.98 4.51 -0.25
N GLU A 284 -5.38 4.93 -1.45
CA GLU A 284 -4.91 6.16 -2.08
C GLU A 284 -6.09 6.94 -2.67
N TYR A 285 -6.63 7.85 -1.85
CA TYR A 285 -7.73 8.72 -2.26
C TYR A 285 -7.22 10.00 -2.88
N GLU A 286 -7.69 10.33 -4.09
CA GLU A 286 -7.35 11.56 -4.83
C GLU A 286 -8.57 12.35 -5.30
N GLY A 287 -9.74 12.08 -4.77
CA GLY A 287 -10.96 12.77 -5.13
C GLY A 287 -10.99 14.25 -4.69
N SER A 288 -11.97 14.97 -5.24
CA SER A 288 -12.13 16.40 -4.95
C SER A 288 -13.54 16.79 -4.51
N LYS A 289 -14.52 15.89 -4.61
CA LYS A 289 -15.91 16.17 -4.23
C LYS A 289 -16.18 16.08 -2.74
N ILE A 290 -15.38 15.30 -2.03
CA ILE A 290 -15.43 15.18 -0.58
C ILE A 290 -14.04 15.42 0.00
N ASP A 291 -13.95 15.69 1.31
CA ASP A 291 -12.64 15.87 1.94
C ASP A 291 -11.81 14.56 2.02
N GLU A 292 -10.51 14.71 2.26
CA GLU A 292 -9.57 13.58 2.27
C GLU A 292 -9.91 12.54 3.34
N TYR A 293 -10.38 12.98 4.52
CA TYR A 293 -10.72 12.07 5.62
C TYR A 293 -11.94 11.21 5.28
N GLU A 294 -12.98 11.82 4.72
CA GLU A 294 -14.18 11.11 4.28
C GLU A 294 -13.85 10.16 3.11
N GLY A 295 -13.02 10.60 2.16
CA GLY A 295 -12.57 9.78 1.04
C GLY A 295 -11.82 8.53 1.50
N ILE A 296 -10.90 8.68 2.45
CA ILE A 296 -10.17 7.56 3.07
C ILE A 296 -11.13 6.59 3.76
N LYS A 297 -12.08 7.11 4.55
CA LYS A 297 -13.10 6.28 5.24
C LYS A 297 -13.96 5.49 4.25
N LYS A 298 -14.39 6.11 3.16
CA LYS A 298 -15.19 5.46 2.11
C LYS A 298 -14.38 4.39 1.38
N THR A 299 -13.11 4.67 1.03
CA THR A 299 -12.23 3.68 0.40
C THR A 299 -12.01 2.48 1.34
N LYS A 300 -11.77 2.75 2.63
CA LYS A 300 -11.62 1.68 3.63
C LYS A 300 -12.87 0.81 3.71
N ALA A 301 -14.04 1.42 3.85
CA ALA A 301 -15.31 0.69 3.91
C ALA A 301 -15.57 -0.13 2.64
N LEU A 302 -15.20 0.38 1.46
CA LEU A 302 -15.29 -0.34 0.20
C LEU A 302 -14.39 -1.59 0.20
N LEU A 303 -13.13 -1.45 0.62
CA LEU A 303 -12.18 -2.56 0.71
C LEU A 303 -12.63 -3.61 1.74
N GLU A 304 -13.13 -3.20 2.91
CA GLU A 304 -13.62 -4.10 3.95
C GLU A 304 -14.81 -4.96 3.50
N ARG A 305 -15.68 -4.42 2.64
CA ARG A 305 -16.79 -5.19 2.05
C ARG A 305 -16.33 -6.28 1.07
N LEU A 306 -15.11 -6.15 0.53
CA LEU A 306 -14.56 -7.03 -0.53
C LEU A 306 -13.45 -7.96 -0.03
N ALA A 307 -13.13 -7.94 1.26
CA ALA A 307 -12.03 -8.68 1.90
C ALA A 307 -12.27 -10.20 2.04
#